data_2aa6e4051e92a4ef311912af92e8deb8
#
_entry.id   2aa6e4051e92a4ef311912af92e8deb8
#
_cell.length_a   1.000
_cell.length_b   1.000
_cell.length_c   1.000
_cell.angle_alpha   90.00
_cell.angle_beta   90.00
_cell.angle_gamma   90.00
#
_symmetry.space_group_name_H-M   'P 1'
#
loop_
_entity.id
_entity.type
_entity.pdbx_description
1 polymer ?
#
loop_
_entity_poly.entity_id
_entity_poly.type
_entity_poly.pdbx_seq_one_letter_code
_entity_poly.pdbx_strand_id
1 'polypeptide(L)'
;MKTNPFKYTTLSEQDQELNLYLSVVGISDVLPGTIYPPKVGHPSRYWFSSEKGRILQEYQIIYITEGYGVFENRHKAYRINPGTIIVLFPGEWHRYRPLKSTGWKSHYIGFNGDIARKLLKPEFFSPEYPIQNIGLHGEIFDFFNRIHKLTLNEKPGYHQICIGLLIAYISQIIALLKYKEFEGTDIELKIRQASFLLNERVYQEVDAVKLAAELNMGYSYFRKMFTKYTGLPPVQYHLQLRIRRAEIMLTSTNKSIKEISYELGFESAFYFSRVFKEKTKISPADYRKINTI
;
A
#
# COMPACT_ATOMS: atom_id res chain seq x y z
N MET A 1 9.29 12.02 33.60
CA MET A 1 9.39 10.58 33.35
C MET A 1 10.05 10.40 31.98
N LYS A 2 11.16 9.66 31.85
CA LYS A 2 11.70 9.28 30.55
C LYS A 2 10.67 8.34 29.91
N THR A 3 9.99 8.80 28.89
CA THR A 3 9.09 7.96 28.10
C THR A 3 9.91 6.83 27.50
N ASN A 4 9.51 5.58 27.77
CA ASN A 4 10.18 4.42 27.18
C ASN A 4 10.06 4.53 25.66
N PRO A 5 11.13 4.57 24.87
CA PRO A 5 11.08 4.85 23.44
C PRO A 5 10.43 3.71 22.63
N PHE A 6 10.09 2.59 23.26
CA PHE A 6 9.43 1.45 22.61
C PHE A 6 8.41 0.76 23.54
N LYS A 7 7.45 0.09 22.94
CA LYS A 7 6.43 -0.69 23.62
C LYS A 7 6.18 -2.00 22.90
N TYR A 8 6.25 -3.12 23.62
CA TYR A 8 5.74 -4.41 23.17
C TYR A 8 4.25 -4.49 23.52
N THR A 9 3.44 -4.92 22.55
CA THR A 9 1.99 -5.04 22.73
C THR A 9 1.62 -6.38 23.36
N THR A 10 0.65 -6.35 24.26
CA THR A 10 -0.01 -7.55 24.77
C THR A 10 -1.28 -7.77 23.95
N LEU A 11 -1.45 -8.96 23.40
CA LEU A 11 -2.56 -9.30 22.49
C LEU A 11 -3.49 -10.29 23.16
N SER A 12 -4.80 -10.01 23.12
CA SER A 12 -5.84 -10.99 23.41
C SER A 12 -6.11 -11.88 22.20
N GLU A 13 -6.85 -12.98 22.37
CA GLU A 13 -7.32 -13.81 21.27
C GLU A 13 -8.16 -12.98 20.28
N GLN A 14 -9.04 -12.12 20.79
CA GLN A 14 -9.89 -11.23 20.01
C GLN A 14 -9.08 -10.25 19.14
N ASP A 15 -7.93 -9.75 19.62
CA ASP A 15 -7.07 -8.86 18.83
C ASP A 15 -6.43 -9.60 17.64
N GLN A 16 -6.24 -10.92 17.76
CA GLN A 16 -5.66 -11.76 16.71
C GLN A 16 -6.69 -12.22 15.66
N GLU A 17 -7.98 -12.21 15.96
CA GLU A 17 -9.07 -12.60 15.04
C GLU A 17 -9.07 -11.76 13.75
N LEU A 18 -8.66 -10.50 13.81
CA LEU A 18 -8.54 -9.64 12.64
C LEU A 18 -7.39 -10.02 11.69
N ASN A 19 -6.58 -11.02 12.06
CA ASN A 19 -5.43 -11.49 11.27
C ASN A 19 -4.45 -10.37 10.84
N LEU A 20 -4.41 -9.29 11.64
CA LEU A 20 -3.39 -8.23 11.58
C LEU A 20 -3.29 -7.63 12.99
N TYR A 21 -2.10 -7.64 13.56
CA TYR A 21 -1.86 -7.11 14.90
C TYR A 21 -0.43 -6.58 15.04
N LEU A 22 -0.26 -5.60 15.93
CA LEU A 22 1.06 -5.05 16.25
C LEU A 22 1.75 -5.93 17.30
N SER A 23 3.06 -6.06 17.20
CA SER A 23 3.91 -6.74 18.19
C SER A 23 4.79 -5.78 18.97
N VAL A 24 5.29 -4.75 18.30
CA VAL A 24 6.15 -3.73 18.90
C VAL A 24 6.07 -2.41 18.15
N VAL A 25 6.16 -1.32 18.85
CA VAL A 25 6.33 0.03 18.26
C VAL A 25 7.41 0.77 19.03
N GLY A 26 8.31 1.47 18.33
CA GLY A 26 9.35 2.21 19.04
C GLY A 26 10.18 3.15 18.17
N ILE A 27 10.97 3.94 18.86
CA ILE A 27 11.95 4.85 18.30
C ILE A 27 13.33 4.43 18.82
N SER A 28 14.30 4.36 17.93
CA SER A 28 15.71 4.18 18.31
C SER A 28 16.49 5.40 17.85
N ASP A 29 17.06 6.09 18.81
CA ASP A 29 17.92 7.25 18.59
C ASP A 29 19.34 6.89 19.02
N VAL A 30 20.21 6.67 18.04
CA VAL A 30 21.61 6.25 18.24
C VAL A 30 22.51 7.40 17.85
N LEU A 31 23.09 8.04 18.85
CA LEU A 31 24.00 9.17 18.67
C LEU A 31 25.35 8.75 18.05
N PRO A 32 26.04 9.65 17.35
CA PRO A 32 27.39 9.40 16.86
C PRO A 32 28.33 8.89 17.98
N GLY A 33 29.18 7.93 17.66
CA GLY A 33 30.12 7.32 18.60
C GLY A 33 29.52 6.30 19.57
N THR A 34 28.21 6.14 19.64
CA THR A 34 27.54 5.17 20.53
C THR A 34 27.82 3.72 20.13
N ILE A 35 27.98 2.84 21.12
CA ILE A 35 28.09 1.40 20.90
C ILE A 35 26.72 0.86 20.49
N TYR A 36 26.67 0.11 19.37
CA TYR A 36 25.45 -0.45 18.85
C TYR A 36 25.51 -1.98 18.73
N PRO A 37 24.46 -2.71 19.06
CA PRO A 37 23.21 -2.26 19.69
C PRO A 37 23.41 -1.86 21.16
N PRO A 38 22.59 -0.93 21.70
CA PRO A 38 22.61 -0.61 23.10
C PRO A 38 22.23 -1.84 23.94
N LYS A 39 22.96 -2.11 25.02
CA LYS A 39 22.78 -3.32 25.85
C LYS A 39 21.56 -3.27 26.78
N VAL A 40 20.76 -2.21 26.78
CA VAL A 40 19.74 -1.95 27.80
C VAL A 40 18.35 -1.88 27.15
N GLY A 41 17.38 -2.57 27.75
CA GLY A 41 15.94 -2.31 27.57
C GLY A 41 15.16 -3.28 26.71
N HIS A 42 15.79 -4.15 25.92
CA HIS A 42 15.06 -5.12 25.09
C HIS A 42 14.99 -6.52 25.72
N PRO A 43 13.87 -7.24 25.59
CA PRO A 43 13.79 -8.67 25.93
C PRO A 43 14.82 -9.48 25.13
N SER A 44 15.27 -10.61 25.69
CA SER A 44 16.34 -11.44 25.11
C SER A 44 16.08 -11.87 23.66
N ARG A 45 14.82 -12.10 23.27
CA ARG A 45 14.42 -12.48 21.89
C ARG A 45 14.70 -11.39 20.86
N TYR A 46 14.85 -10.13 21.27
CA TYR A 46 15.17 -9.00 20.40
C TYR A 46 16.64 -8.60 20.45
N TRP A 47 17.42 -9.27 21.31
CA TRP A 47 18.85 -9.03 21.38
C TRP A 47 19.52 -9.56 20.12
N PHE A 48 20.41 -8.78 19.58
CA PHE A 48 21.27 -9.25 18.51
C PHE A 48 22.65 -8.60 18.62
N SER A 49 23.65 -9.30 18.08
CA SER A 49 24.95 -8.72 17.81
C SER A 49 24.93 -8.17 16.38
N SER A 50 25.45 -6.97 16.18
CA SER A 50 25.67 -6.43 14.83
C SER A 50 26.61 -7.30 13.97
N GLU A 51 27.35 -8.22 14.61
CA GLU A 51 28.20 -9.19 13.92
C GLU A 51 27.44 -10.46 13.54
N LYS A 52 26.67 -11.02 14.47
CA LYS A 52 25.94 -12.29 14.27
C LYS A 52 24.59 -12.12 13.54
N GLY A 53 23.97 -10.96 13.63
CA GLY A 53 22.63 -10.73 13.14
C GLY A 53 21.55 -11.43 13.98
N ARG A 54 20.33 -11.51 13.45
CA ARG A 54 19.20 -12.20 14.08
C ARG A 54 18.15 -12.66 13.06
N ILE A 55 17.22 -13.47 13.53
CA ILE A 55 15.98 -13.85 12.83
C ILE A 55 14.82 -13.45 13.72
N LEU A 56 13.84 -12.72 13.19
CA LEU A 56 12.58 -12.42 13.83
C LEU A 56 11.45 -13.25 13.24
N GLN A 57 10.42 -13.53 14.03
CA GLN A 57 9.21 -14.24 13.58
C GLN A 57 8.04 -13.28 13.34
N GLU A 58 8.37 -12.04 12.95
CA GLU A 58 7.40 -10.99 12.68
C GLU A 58 7.88 -10.12 11.52
N TYR A 59 6.94 -9.43 10.87
CA TYR A 59 7.29 -8.32 10.00
C TYR A 59 7.68 -7.11 10.83
N GLN A 60 8.68 -6.35 10.36
CA GLN A 60 8.91 -5.01 10.87
C GLN A 60 9.09 -4.04 9.72
N ILE A 61 8.49 -2.87 9.81
CA ILE A 61 8.84 -1.71 8.99
C ILE A 61 9.67 -0.77 9.83
N ILE A 62 10.86 -0.43 9.32
CA ILE A 62 11.77 0.51 9.96
C ILE A 62 11.95 1.68 9.01
N TYR A 63 11.61 2.89 9.46
CA TYR A 63 11.80 4.13 8.74
C TYR A 63 12.95 4.90 9.33
N ILE A 64 13.98 5.16 8.52
CA ILE A 64 15.17 5.90 8.91
C ILE A 64 14.95 7.37 8.58
N THR A 65 14.96 8.25 9.61
CA THR A 65 14.71 9.67 9.43
C THR A 65 15.97 10.52 9.50
N GLU A 66 17.00 10.04 10.20
CA GLU A 66 18.27 10.75 10.36
C GLU A 66 19.43 9.77 10.35
N GLY A 67 20.62 10.24 9.93
CA GLY A 67 21.86 9.48 9.95
C GLY A 67 21.97 8.44 8.82
N TYR A 68 23.06 7.68 8.85
CA TYR A 68 23.43 6.70 7.83
C TYR A 68 23.79 5.37 8.44
N GLY A 69 23.68 4.29 7.67
CA GLY A 69 23.99 2.96 8.17
C GLY A 69 24.15 1.91 7.08
N VAL A 70 24.19 0.67 7.53
CA VAL A 70 24.23 -0.51 6.67
C VAL A 70 23.18 -1.50 7.14
N PHE A 71 22.47 -2.09 6.21
CA PHE A 71 21.61 -3.25 6.40
C PHE A 71 22.16 -4.41 5.57
N GLU A 72 22.14 -5.61 6.10
CA GLU A 72 22.56 -6.82 5.41
C GLU A 72 21.52 -7.92 5.61
N ASN A 73 21.21 -8.64 4.55
CA ASN A 73 20.46 -9.89 4.56
C ASN A 73 21.31 -11.00 3.92
N ARG A 74 20.73 -12.19 3.69
CA ARG A 74 21.44 -13.31 3.07
C ARG A 74 21.88 -13.05 1.63
N HIS A 75 21.29 -12.05 0.96
CA HIS A 75 21.52 -11.78 -0.46
C HIS A 75 22.60 -10.72 -0.68
N LYS A 76 22.54 -9.61 0.07
CA LYS A 76 23.50 -8.50 -0.09
C LYS A 76 23.49 -7.50 1.07
N ALA A 77 24.44 -6.58 1.02
CA ALA A 77 24.51 -5.41 1.88
C ALA A 77 23.97 -4.17 1.17
N TYR A 78 23.26 -3.32 1.94
CA TYR A 78 22.64 -2.09 1.45
C TYR A 78 23.14 -0.91 2.28
N ARG A 79 23.43 0.19 1.61
CA ARG A 79 23.64 1.48 2.27
C ARG A 79 22.29 2.07 2.64
N ILE A 80 22.19 2.58 3.86
CA ILE A 80 20.99 3.18 4.42
C ILE A 80 21.23 4.67 4.62
N ASN A 81 20.30 5.48 4.17
CA ASN A 81 20.28 6.93 4.27
C ASN A 81 18.88 7.41 4.73
N PRO A 82 18.75 8.68 5.14
CA PRO A 82 17.43 9.23 5.51
C PRO A 82 16.39 9.04 4.42
N GLY A 83 15.15 8.77 4.81
CA GLY A 83 14.04 8.44 3.90
C GLY A 83 13.95 6.96 3.51
N THR A 84 14.84 6.10 4.04
CA THR A 84 14.81 4.67 3.76
C THR A 84 13.78 3.94 4.61
N ILE A 85 12.96 3.11 3.96
CA ILE A 85 12.14 2.06 4.56
C ILE A 85 12.90 0.73 4.45
N ILE A 86 13.00 0.03 5.57
CA ILE A 86 13.50 -1.35 5.65
C ILE A 86 12.33 -2.23 6.07
N VAL A 87 12.05 -3.29 5.34
CA VAL A 87 11.06 -4.30 5.72
C VAL A 87 11.78 -5.58 6.14
N LEU A 88 11.60 -5.99 7.38
CA LEU A 88 12.03 -7.29 7.88
C LEU A 88 10.91 -8.30 7.67
N PHE A 89 11.27 -9.49 7.25
CA PHE A 89 10.35 -10.59 6.99
C PHE A 89 10.51 -11.71 8.02
N PRO A 90 9.42 -12.37 8.44
CA PRO A 90 9.47 -13.51 9.36
C PRO A 90 10.39 -14.61 8.85
N GLY A 91 11.25 -15.14 9.70
CA GLY A 91 12.17 -16.23 9.37
C GLY A 91 13.43 -15.81 8.60
N GLU A 92 13.54 -14.56 8.17
CA GLU A 92 14.67 -14.09 7.39
C GLU A 92 15.79 -13.53 8.27
N TRP A 93 17.01 -13.99 8.01
CA TRP A 93 18.20 -13.49 8.69
C TRP A 93 18.55 -12.08 8.22
N HIS A 94 18.86 -11.19 9.17
CA HIS A 94 19.27 -9.83 8.89
C HIS A 94 20.19 -9.29 9.98
N ARG A 95 20.96 -8.28 9.59
CA ARG A 95 21.67 -7.40 10.54
C ARG A 95 21.69 -5.98 10.01
N TYR A 96 21.78 -5.03 10.91
CA TYR A 96 21.91 -3.62 10.57
C TYR A 96 22.62 -2.85 11.66
N ARG A 97 23.22 -1.73 11.26
CA ARG A 97 23.89 -0.82 12.20
C ARG A 97 24.01 0.58 11.62
N PRO A 98 23.96 1.63 12.44
CA PRO A 98 24.33 2.97 12.03
C PRO A 98 25.84 3.08 11.77
N LEU A 99 26.23 4.07 10.99
CA LEU A 99 27.65 4.49 10.93
C LEU A 99 28.03 5.18 12.24
N LYS A 100 29.20 4.87 12.75
CA LYS A 100 29.72 5.50 14.01
C LYS A 100 29.81 7.02 13.90
N SER A 101 30.10 7.55 12.72
CA SER A 101 30.26 8.98 12.47
C SER A 101 28.93 9.77 12.51
N THR A 102 27.81 9.15 12.21
CA THR A 102 26.54 9.86 12.10
C THR A 102 25.49 9.40 13.11
N GLY A 103 25.61 8.16 13.63
CA GLY A 103 24.49 7.53 14.28
C GLY A 103 23.30 7.37 13.32
N TRP A 104 22.10 7.16 13.83
CA TRP A 104 20.84 7.26 13.09
C TRP A 104 19.65 7.39 14.03
N LYS A 105 18.52 7.87 13.47
CA LYS A 105 17.23 7.82 14.13
C LYS A 105 16.28 6.98 13.29
N SER A 106 15.67 5.99 13.93
CA SER A 106 14.77 5.05 13.28
C SER A 106 13.46 4.92 14.03
N HIS A 107 12.38 4.76 13.28
CA HIS A 107 11.01 4.56 13.75
C HIS A 107 10.58 3.19 13.27
N TYR A 108 10.19 2.29 14.18
CA TYR A 108 9.87 0.91 13.78
C TYR A 108 8.53 0.45 14.33
N ILE A 109 7.85 -0.34 13.51
CA ILE A 109 6.59 -1.01 13.84
C ILE A 109 6.75 -2.48 13.49
N GLY A 110 6.61 -3.35 14.50
CA GLY A 110 6.51 -4.78 14.32
C GLY A 110 5.03 -5.20 14.28
N PHE A 111 4.71 -6.14 13.42
CA PHE A 111 3.34 -6.62 13.23
C PHE A 111 3.35 -8.01 12.61
N ASN A 112 2.18 -8.69 12.68
CA ASN A 112 2.02 -10.01 12.09
C ASN A 112 0.57 -10.26 11.68
N GLY A 113 0.31 -11.41 11.05
CA GLY A 113 -0.99 -11.86 10.57
C GLY A 113 -1.04 -12.03 9.05
N ASP A 114 -2.06 -12.73 8.55
CA ASP A 114 -2.20 -13.02 7.11
C ASP A 114 -2.43 -11.77 6.26
N ILE A 115 -3.04 -10.74 6.84
CA ILE A 115 -3.25 -9.45 6.15
C ILE A 115 -1.91 -8.75 5.90
N ALA A 116 -0.95 -8.87 6.82
CA ALA A 116 0.40 -8.31 6.66
C ALA A 116 1.05 -8.81 5.36
N ARG A 117 0.98 -10.13 5.11
CA ARG A 117 1.51 -10.74 3.89
C ARG A 117 0.83 -10.24 2.61
N LYS A 118 -0.48 -9.96 2.68
CA LYS A 118 -1.24 -9.43 1.53
C LYS A 118 -0.95 -7.96 1.25
N LEU A 119 -0.63 -7.18 2.30
CA LEU A 119 -0.28 -5.76 2.18
C LEU A 119 1.14 -5.57 1.63
N LEU A 120 2.11 -6.36 2.12
CA LEU A 120 3.51 -6.30 1.68
C LEU A 120 3.68 -7.10 0.38
N LYS A 121 3.25 -6.50 -0.73
CA LYS A 121 3.33 -7.14 -2.06
C LYS A 121 4.77 -7.30 -2.52
N PRO A 122 5.13 -8.48 -3.11
CA PRO A 122 6.49 -8.77 -3.59
C PRO A 122 7.02 -7.77 -4.62
N GLU A 123 6.15 -7.09 -5.36
CA GLU A 123 6.52 -6.05 -6.34
C GLU A 123 7.19 -4.82 -5.70
N PHE A 124 6.94 -4.56 -4.40
CA PHE A 124 7.51 -3.45 -3.66
C PHE A 124 8.53 -3.89 -2.62
N PHE A 125 8.22 -4.99 -1.92
CA PHE A 125 9.06 -5.53 -0.84
C PHE A 125 9.08 -7.04 -0.89
N SER A 126 10.27 -7.61 -0.88
CA SER A 126 10.50 -9.05 -0.72
C SER A 126 11.76 -9.27 0.12
N PRO A 127 12.02 -10.51 0.58
CA PRO A 127 13.28 -10.83 1.25
C PRO A 127 14.52 -10.47 0.43
N GLU A 128 14.46 -10.55 -0.91
CA GLU A 128 15.54 -10.17 -1.83
C GLU A 128 15.66 -8.65 -2.01
N TYR A 129 14.54 -7.93 -1.88
CA TYR A 129 14.44 -6.48 -2.06
C TYR A 129 13.73 -5.80 -0.89
N PRO A 130 14.31 -5.87 0.34
CA PRO A 130 13.63 -5.39 1.55
C PRO A 130 13.76 -3.88 1.76
N ILE A 131 14.47 -3.18 0.89
CA ILE A 131 14.85 -1.78 1.05
C ILE A 131 14.23 -0.91 -0.04
N GLN A 132 13.56 0.16 0.37
CA GLN A 132 13.07 1.21 -0.52
C GLN A 132 13.40 2.58 0.07
N ASN A 133 13.83 3.52 -0.77
CA ASN A 133 13.95 4.92 -0.35
C ASN A 133 12.76 5.71 -0.88
N ILE A 134 11.91 6.16 0.01
CA ILE A 134 10.73 6.97 -0.31
C ILE A 134 10.96 8.47 -0.09
N GLY A 135 12.11 8.87 0.48
CA GLY A 135 12.34 10.24 0.95
C GLY A 135 11.75 10.49 2.34
N LEU A 136 11.84 11.73 2.80
CA LEU A 136 11.27 12.16 4.07
C LEU A 136 9.86 12.73 3.83
N HIS A 137 8.84 12.09 4.40
CA HIS A 137 7.44 12.47 4.25
C HIS A 137 6.77 12.67 5.61
N GLY A 138 6.20 13.86 5.84
CA GLY A 138 5.49 14.21 7.08
C GLY A 138 4.33 13.26 7.37
N GLU A 139 3.54 12.92 6.36
CA GLU A 139 2.39 11.99 6.51
C GLU A 139 2.82 10.60 7.04
N ILE A 140 3.93 10.05 6.54
CA ILE A 140 4.47 8.77 7.04
C ILE A 140 4.85 8.89 8.51
N PHE A 141 5.47 10.00 8.89
CA PHE A 141 5.83 10.28 10.27
C PHE A 141 4.61 10.48 11.17
N ASP A 142 3.55 11.14 10.67
CA ASP A 142 2.31 11.36 11.41
C ASP A 142 1.57 10.04 11.70
N PHE A 143 1.48 9.13 10.72
CA PHE A 143 0.92 7.79 10.95
C PHE A 143 1.70 7.05 12.04
N PHE A 144 3.03 7.05 11.95
CA PHE A 144 3.87 6.42 12.97
C PHE A 144 3.61 7.01 14.35
N ASN A 145 3.64 8.34 14.49
CA ASN A 145 3.45 9.02 15.77
C ASN A 145 2.09 8.73 16.39
N ARG A 146 1.03 8.65 15.57
CA ARG A 146 -0.31 8.30 16.05
C ARG A 146 -0.34 6.87 16.60
N ILE A 147 0.21 5.90 15.85
CA ILE A 147 0.31 4.50 16.29
C ILE A 147 1.13 4.44 17.59
N HIS A 148 2.30 5.05 17.63
CA HIS A 148 3.19 5.06 18.80
C HIS A 148 2.49 5.66 20.04
N LYS A 149 1.83 6.81 19.90
CA LYS A 149 1.09 7.44 21.00
C LYS A 149 -0.06 6.58 21.52
N LEU A 150 -0.83 5.94 20.64
CA LEU A 150 -1.92 5.05 21.01
C LEU A 150 -1.40 3.83 21.76
N THR A 151 -0.33 3.21 21.24
CA THR A 151 0.31 2.04 21.86
C THR A 151 0.91 2.35 23.23
N LEU A 152 1.46 3.55 23.46
CA LEU A 152 1.95 3.95 24.78
C LEU A 152 0.83 4.19 25.79
N ASN A 153 -0.33 4.65 25.34
CA ASN A 153 -1.45 5.01 26.22
C ASN A 153 -2.37 3.82 26.55
N GLU A 154 -2.39 2.76 25.76
CA GLU A 154 -3.16 1.52 25.95
C GLU A 154 -4.63 1.72 26.35
N LYS A 155 -5.31 2.75 25.80
CA LYS A 155 -6.75 2.94 26.07
C LYS A 155 -7.57 1.82 25.43
N PRO A 156 -8.72 1.45 26.00
CA PRO A 156 -9.60 0.45 25.40
C PRO A 156 -9.85 0.73 23.92
N GLY A 157 -9.72 -0.31 23.07
CA GLY A 157 -9.90 -0.20 21.62
C GLY A 157 -8.69 0.35 20.86
N TYR A 158 -7.53 0.58 21.49
CA TYR A 158 -6.38 1.10 20.79
C TYR A 158 -5.83 0.13 19.71
N HIS A 159 -5.96 -1.18 19.93
CA HIS A 159 -5.53 -2.19 18.94
C HIS A 159 -6.26 -2.02 17.60
N GLN A 160 -7.59 -1.90 17.63
CA GLN A 160 -8.42 -1.73 16.44
C GLN A 160 -8.06 -0.45 15.67
N ILE A 161 -7.85 0.65 16.39
CA ILE A 161 -7.42 1.92 15.76
C ILE A 161 -6.02 1.78 15.17
N CYS A 162 -5.09 1.14 15.90
CA CYS A 162 -3.72 0.93 15.43
C CYS A 162 -3.67 0.04 14.18
N ILE A 163 -4.52 -0.99 14.08
CA ILE A 163 -4.63 -1.83 12.87
C ILE A 163 -5.06 -0.99 11.66
N GLY A 164 -6.10 -0.17 11.81
CA GLY A 164 -6.54 0.73 10.74
C GLY A 164 -5.44 1.71 10.29
N LEU A 165 -4.71 2.29 11.26
CA LEU A 165 -3.59 3.18 10.99
C LEU A 165 -2.40 2.45 10.35
N LEU A 166 -2.11 1.21 10.73
CA LEU A 166 -1.05 0.40 10.13
C LEU A 166 -1.36 0.07 8.67
N ILE A 167 -2.62 -0.26 8.36
CA ILE A 167 -3.06 -0.46 6.96
C ILE A 167 -2.85 0.83 6.16
N ALA A 168 -3.27 1.98 6.70
CA ALA A 168 -3.09 3.28 6.05
C ALA A 168 -1.60 3.62 5.89
N TYR A 169 -0.77 3.39 6.89
CA TYR A 169 0.68 3.60 6.87
C TYR A 169 1.36 2.81 5.74
N ILE A 170 1.09 1.49 5.66
CA ILE A 170 1.65 0.63 4.61
C ILE A 170 1.12 1.05 3.23
N SER A 171 -0.17 1.36 3.13
CA SER A 171 -0.79 1.81 1.87
C SER A 171 -0.19 3.12 1.37
N GLN A 172 0.12 4.07 2.28
CA GLN A 172 0.77 5.33 1.93
C GLN A 172 2.20 5.10 1.42
N ILE A 173 2.97 4.23 2.06
CA ILE A 173 4.32 3.85 1.58
C ILE A 173 4.23 3.27 0.15
N ILE A 174 3.30 2.36 -0.10
CA ILE A 174 3.10 1.76 -1.42
C ILE A 174 2.66 2.81 -2.45
N ALA A 175 1.78 3.74 -2.06
CA ALA A 175 1.35 4.83 -2.93
C ALA A 175 2.51 5.73 -3.35
N LEU A 176 3.39 6.10 -2.41
CA LEU A 176 4.60 6.88 -2.70
C LEU A 176 5.54 6.15 -3.66
N LEU A 177 5.73 4.83 -3.47
CA LEU A 177 6.56 4.02 -4.35
C LEU A 177 5.99 3.93 -5.77
N LYS A 178 4.68 3.78 -5.90
CA LYS A 178 3.99 3.81 -7.20
C LYS A 178 4.09 5.18 -7.86
N TYR A 179 3.85 6.23 -7.09
CA TYR A 179 3.82 7.59 -7.60
C TYR A 179 5.19 8.08 -8.07
N LYS A 180 6.25 7.69 -7.38
CA LYS A 180 7.65 8.08 -7.69
C LYS A 180 8.05 7.87 -9.16
N GLU A 181 7.47 6.87 -9.82
CA GLU A 181 7.76 6.59 -11.23
C GLU A 181 7.04 7.55 -12.20
N PHE A 182 6.00 8.22 -11.74
CA PHE A 182 5.15 9.09 -12.54
C PHE A 182 5.32 10.57 -12.18
N GLU A 183 5.82 10.86 -10.98
CA GLU A 183 5.87 12.21 -10.42
C GLU A 183 6.57 13.20 -11.36
N GLY A 184 5.83 14.25 -11.74
CA GLY A 184 6.33 15.32 -12.59
C GLY A 184 6.64 14.92 -14.03
N THR A 185 6.23 13.73 -14.47
CA THR A 185 6.46 13.26 -15.84
C THR A 185 5.31 13.68 -16.77
N ASP A 186 5.63 13.91 -18.06
CA ASP A 186 4.63 14.09 -19.12
C ASP A 186 3.66 12.88 -19.21
N ILE A 187 4.13 11.70 -18.83
CA ILE A 187 3.33 10.47 -18.81
C ILE A 187 2.21 10.55 -17.77
N GLU A 188 2.49 11.09 -16.59
CA GLU A 188 1.46 11.28 -15.55
C GLU A 188 0.30 12.12 -16.09
N LEU A 189 0.62 13.26 -16.67
CA LEU A 189 -0.37 14.17 -17.25
C LEU A 189 -1.21 13.49 -18.32
N LYS A 190 -0.57 12.75 -19.23
CA LYS A 190 -1.24 12.00 -20.31
C LYS A 190 -2.16 10.90 -19.77
N ILE A 191 -1.73 10.15 -18.74
CA ILE A 191 -2.58 9.09 -18.15
C ILE A 191 -3.77 9.69 -17.39
N ARG A 192 -3.58 10.81 -16.70
CA ARG A 192 -4.68 11.55 -16.06
C ARG A 192 -5.68 12.08 -17.09
N GLN A 193 -5.18 12.63 -18.20
CA GLN A 193 -6.01 13.08 -19.32
C GLN A 193 -6.76 11.91 -19.95
N ALA A 194 -6.10 10.75 -20.18
CA ALA A 194 -6.77 9.55 -20.67
C ALA A 194 -7.91 9.10 -19.74
N SER A 195 -7.67 9.06 -18.43
CA SER A 195 -8.68 8.68 -17.45
C SER A 195 -9.87 9.63 -17.46
N PHE A 196 -9.62 10.93 -17.60
CA PHE A 196 -10.66 11.94 -17.77
C PHE A 196 -11.47 11.71 -19.05
N LEU A 197 -10.81 11.56 -20.20
CA LEU A 197 -11.48 11.29 -21.48
C LEU A 197 -12.30 10.01 -21.48
N LEU A 198 -11.81 8.94 -20.85
CA LEU A 198 -12.56 7.69 -20.70
C LEU A 198 -13.83 7.88 -19.86
N ASN A 199 -13.77 8.72 -18.82
CA ASN A 199 -14.95 9.04 -18.02
C ASN A 199 -15.97 9.90 -18.78
N GLU A 200 -15.50 10.94 -19.49
CA GLU A 200 -16.36 11.78 -20.34
C GLU A 200 -17.06 10.98 -21.43
N ARG A 201 -16.35 10.03 -22.03
CA ARG A 201 -16.85 9.17 -23.12
C ARG A 201 -17.53 7.89 -22.62
N VAL A 202 -18.04 7.87 -21.37
CA VAL A 202 -18.64 6.66 -20.76
C VAL A 202 -19.86 6.12 -21.50
N TYR A 203 -20.52 6.96 -22.28
CA TYR A 203 -21.70 6.61 -23.10
C TYR A 203 -21.36 6.15 -24.53
N GLN A 204 -20.08 6.05 -24.86
CA GLN A 204 -19.60 5.69 -26.20
C GLN A 204 -18.66 4.50 -26.11
N GLU A 205 -18.51 3.79 -27.20
CA GLU A 205 -17.41 2.86 -27.33
C GLU A 205 -16.10 3.64 -27.57
N VAL A 206 -15.06 3.30 -26.84
CA VAL A 206 -13.76 3.97 -26.94
C VAL A 206 -12.73 3.02 -27.55
N ASP A 207 -12.18 3.44 -28.69
CA ASP A 207 -11.01 2.83 -29.29
C ASP A 207 -9.73 3.31 -28.54
N ALA A 208 -9.15 2.39 -27.77
CA ALA A 208 -7.97 2.70 -26.97
C ALA A 208 -6.72 2.99 -27.82
N VAL A 209 -6.67 2.55 -29.09
CA VAL A 209 -5.58 2.87 -30.02
C VAL A 209 -5.69 4.33 -30.46
N LYS A 210 -6.90 4.77 -30.79
CA LYS A 210 -7.17 6.18 -31.14
C LYS A 210 -6.91 7.09 -29.94
N LEU A 211 -7.37 6.69 -28.75
CA LEU A 211 -7.09 7.45 -27.53
C LEU A 211 -5.59 7.60 -27.26
N ALA A 212 -4.81 6.55 -27.45
CA ALA A 212 -3.36 6.64 -27.33
C ALA A 212 -2.76 7.63 -28.32
N ALA A 213 -3.22 7.60 -29.59
CA ALA A 213 -2.78 8.53 -30.62
C ALA A 213 -3.15 9.99 -30.31
N GLU A 214 -4.36 10.26 -29.79
CA GLU A 214 -4.79 11.58 -29.31
C GLU A 214 -3.83 12.16 -28.26
N LEU A 215 -3.21 11.28 -27.46
CA LEU A 215 -2.26 11.65 -26.40
C LEU A 215 -0.79 11.62 -26.87
N ASN A 216 -0.55 11.47 -28.16
CA ASN A 216 0.78 11.32 -28.75
C ASN A 216 1.57 10.19 -28.08
N MET A 217 0.94 9.01 -27.89
CA MET A 217 1.55 7.82 -27.33
C MET A 217 1.38 6.61 -28.23
N GLY A 218 2.41 5.76 -28.32
CA GLY A 218 2.25 4.44 -28.94
C GLY A 218 1.35 3.55 -28.06
N TYR A 219 0.40 2.83 -28.66
CA TYR A 219 -0.62 2.06 -27.94
C TYR A 219 -0.05 1.08 -26.90
N SER A 220 0.98 0.31 -27.27
CA SER A 220 1.57 -0.68 -26.36
C SER A 220 2.17 -0.01 -25.11
N TYR A 221 2.83 1.13 -25.28
CA TYR A 221 3.39 1.91 -24.18
C TYR A 221 2.29 2.56 -23.34
N PHE A 222 1.31 3.19 -23.98
CA PHE A 222 0.12 3.75 -23.32
C PHE A 222 -0.58 2.69 -22.47
N ARG A 223 -0.90 1.52 -23.04
CA ARG A 223 -1.57 0.43 -22.32
C ARG A 223 -0.77 -0.02 -21.10
N LYS A 224 0.55 -0.17 -21.22
CA LYS A 224 1.45 -0.54 -20.12
C LYS A 224 1.43 0.51 -19.02
N MET A 225 1.63 1.79 -19.36
CA MET A 225 1.71 2.88 -18.39
C MET A 225 0.35 3.17 -17.74
N PHE A 226 -0.73 3.14 -18.50
CA PHE A 226 -2.09 3.29 -18.00
C PHE A 226 -2.44 2.18 -16.99
N THR A 227 -2.12 0.92 -17.33
CA THR A 227 -2.34 -0.22 -16.41
C THR A 227 -1.53 -0.07 -15.13
N LYS A 228 -0.27 0.37 -15.25
CA LYS A 228 0.61 0.57 -14.08
C LYS A 228 0.08 1.67 -13.15
N TYR A 229 -0.44 2.76 -13.73
CA TYR A 229 -0.98 3.91 -12.99
C TYR A 229 -2.35 3.61 -12.35
N THR A 230 -3.28 3.04 -13.13
CA THR A 230 -4.69 2.85 -12.71
C THR A 230 -4.99 1.48 -12.11
N GLY A 231 -4.11 0.50 -12.33
CA GLY A 231 -4.32 -0.90 -11.98
C GLY A 231 -5.12 -1.71 -13.01
N LEU A 232 -5.64 -1.07 -14.08
CA LEU A 232 -6.48 -1.71 -15.11
C LEU A 232 -6.04 -1.29 -16.51
N PRO A 233 -6.09 -2.18 -17.51
CA PRO A 233 -5.95 -1.79 -18.91
C PRO A 233 -7.05 -0.80 -19.33
N PRO A 234 -6.78 0.14 -20.28
CA PRO A 234 -7.72 1.21 -20.65
C PRO A 234 -9.12 0.71 -20.98
N VAL A 235 -9.24 -0.34 -21.80
CA VAL A 235 -10.52 -0.93 -22.19
C VAL A 235 -11.27 -1.50 -20.97
N GLN A 236 -10.58 -2.17 -20.06
CA GLN A 236 -11.17 -2.71 -18.84
C GLN A 236 -11.58 -1.60 -17.87
N TYR A 237 -10.79 -0.55 -17.78
CA TYR A 237 -11.10 0.64 -16.98
C TYR A 237 -12.38 1.30 -17.49
N HIS A 238 -12.48 1.54 -18.80
CA HIS A 238 -13.67 2.12 -19.42
C HIS A 238 -14.91 1.22 -19.25
N LEU A 239 -14.76 -0.09 -19.46
CA LEU A 239 -15.84 -1.05 -19.22
C LEU A 239 -16.36 -0.98 -17.77
N GLN A 240 -15.46 -0.83 -16.81
CA GLN A 240 -15.85 -0.72 -15.40
C GLN A 240 -16.61 0.59 -15.11
N LEU A 241 -16.24 1.70 -15.75
CA LEU A 241 -17.00 2.95 -15.68
C LEU A 241 -18.42 2.77 -16.24
N ARG A 242 -18.57 2.11 -17.40
CA ARG A 242 -19.88 1.83 -18.01
C ARG A 242 -20.75 0.95 -17.11
N ILE A 243 -20.18 -0.08 -16.49
CA ILE A 243 -20.92 -0.94 -15.55
C ILE A 243 -21.38 -0.14 -14.32
N ARG A 244 -20.51 0.67 -13.70
CA ARG A 244 -20.93 1.54 -12.59
C ARG A 244 -22.03 2.51 -12.97
N ARG A 245 -21.98 3.06 -14.18
CA ARG A 245 -23.06 3.92 -14.69
C ARG A 245 -24.35 3.15 -14.90
N ALA A 246 -24.27 1.89 -15.38
CA ALA A 246 -25.41 1.00 -15.49
C ALA A 246 -26.06 0.71 -14.14
N GLU A 247 -25.28 0.46 -13.10
CA GLU A 247 -25.79 0.25 -11.73
C GLU A 247 -26.64 1.43 -11.26
N ILE A 248 -26.14 2.65 -11.47
CA ILE A 248 -26.88 3.88 -11.14
C ILE A 248 -28.17 3.96 -11.97
N MET A 249 -28.10 3.78 -13.29
CA MET A 249 -29.28 3.91 -14.16
C MET A 249 -30.34 2.84 -13.88
N LEU A 250 -29.93 1.62 -13.52
CA LEU A 250 -30.84 0.54 -13.15
C LEU A 250 -31.65 0.86 -11.90
N THR A 251 -31.09 1.61 -10.96
CA THR A 251 -31.76 1.93 -9.68
C THR A 251 -32.44 3.30 -9.67
N SER A 252 -31.97 4.24 -10.49
CA SER A 252 -32.45 5.62 -10.49
C SER A 252 -33.39 5.96 -11.65
N THR A 253 -33.63 5.04 -12.60
CA THR A 253 -34.48 5.29 -13.77
C THR A 253 -35.40 4.12 -14.08
N ASN A 254 -36.51 4.39 -14.78
CA ASN A 254 -37.41 3.38 -15.29
C ASN A 254 -37.06 2.86 -16.71
N LYS A 255 -35.88 3.23 -17.24
CA LYS A 255 -35.40 2.79 -18.54
C LYS A 255 -35.29 1.27 -18.59
N SER A 256 -35.70 0.65 -19.67
CA SER A 256 -35.53 -0.78 -19.89
C SER A 256 -34.02 -1.15 -19.92
N ILE A 257 -33.71 -2.41 -19.65
CA ILE A 257 -32.33 -2.93 -19.73
C ILE A 257 -31.76 -2.71 -21.14
N LYS A 258 -32.61 -2.81 -22.16
CA LYS A 258 -32.24 -2.58 -23.54
C LYS A 258 -31.86 -1.11 -23.78
N GLU A 259 -32.66 -0.16 -23.31
CA GLU A 259 -32.36 1.26 -23.44
C GLU A 259 -31.07 1.63 -22.72
N ILE A 260 -30.88 1.14 -21.48
CA ILE A 260 -29.64 1.37 -20.71
C ILE A 260 -28.41 0.83 -21.46
N SER A 261 -28.54 -0.38 -22.06
CA SER A 261 -27.43 -0.98 -22.79
C SER A 261 -27.01 -0.14 -24.00
N TYR A 262 -27.95 0.35 -24.80
CA TYR A 262 -27.65 1.19 -25.96
C TYR A 262 -27.17 2.58 -25.56
N GLU A 263 -27.76 3.19 -24.56
CA GLU A 263 -27.32 4.51 -24.03
C GLU A 263 -25.86 4.46 -23.53
N LEU A 264 -25.46 3.36 -22.95
CA LEU A 264 -24.07 3.14 -22.52
C LEU A 264 -23.16 2.64 -23.64
N GLY A 265 -23.61 2.63 -24.90
CA GLY A 265 -22.79 2.28 -26.06
C GLY A 265 -22.46 0.79 -26.17
N PHE A 266 -23.25 -0.12 -25.58
CA PHE A 266 -23.07 -1.55 -25.83
C PHE A 266 -23.71 -1.96 -27.14
N GLU A 267 -23.06 -2.83 -27.92
CA GLU A 267 -23.55 -3.33 -29.19
C GLU A 267 -24.89 -4.06 -29.07
N SER A 268 -25.14 -4.74 -27.95
CA SER A 268 -26.39 -5.44 -27.71
C SER A 268 -26.71 -5.56 -26.21
N ALA A 269 -28.02 -5.65 -25.91
CA ALA A 269 -28.52 -5.89 -24.56
C ALA A 269 -28.08 -7.27 -24.01
N PHE A 270 -27.87 -8.25 -24.90
CA PHE A 270 -27.38 -9.58 -24.53
C PHE A 270 -25.91 -9.50 -24.05
N TYR A 271 -25.06 -8.86 -24.85
CA TYR A 271 -23.65 -8.65 -24.48
C TYR A 271 -23.52 -7.85 -23.17
N PHE A 272 -24.29 -6.75 -23.06
CA PHE A 272 -24.36 -5.96 -21.82
C PHE A 272 -24.73 -6.82 -20.62
N SER A 273 -25.84 -7.59 -20.71
CA SER A 273 -26.34 -8.40 -19.59
C SER A 273 -25.32 -9.46 -19.14
N ARG A 274 -24.62 -10.08 -20.11
CA ARG A 274 -23.56 -11.04 -19.84
C ARG A 274 -22.41 -10.40 -19.09
N VAL A 275 -21.88 -9.27 -19.58
CA VAL A 275 -20.74 -8.56 -18.98
C VAL A 275 -21.11 -7.98 -17.63
N PHE A 276 -22.31 -7.41 -17.50
CA PHE A 276 -22.81 -6.90 -16.24
C PHE A 276 -22.84 -8.01 -15.17
N LYS A 277 -23.43 -9.18 -15.50
CA LYS A 277 -23.47 -10.33 -14.59
C LYS A 277 -22.07 -10.86 -14.24
N GLU A 278 -21.14 -10.86 -15.19
CA GLU A 278 -19.75 -11.26 -14.93
C GLU A 278 -19.10 -10.35 -13.89
N LYS A 279 -19.32 -9.04 -13.97
CA LYS A 279 -18.70 -8.04 -13.10
C LYS A 279 -19.40 -7.89 -11.74
N THR A 280 -20.74 -7.94 -11.71
CA THR A 280 -21.55 -7.71 -10.50
C THR A 280 -22.04 -9.00 -9.82
N LYS A 281 -21.88 -10.17 -10.48
CA LYS A 281 -22.32 -11.51 -10.06
C LYS A 281 -23.84 -11.74 -10.17
N ILE A 282 -24.63 -10.73 -10.47
CA ILE A 282 -26.10 -10.83 -10.65
C ILE A 282 -26.51 -10.19 -11.98
N SER A 283 -27.67 -10.59 -12.52
CA SER A 283 -28.16 -10.02 -13.77
C SER A 283 -28.64 -8.58 -13.59
N PRO A 284 -28.66 -7.73 -14.67
CA PRO A 284 -29.21 -6.38 -14.58
C PRO A 284 -30.65 -6.34 -14.06
N ALA A 285 -31.49 -7.34 -14.42
CA ALA A 285 -32.87 -7.45 -13.96
C ALA A 285 -32.95 -7.72 -12.46
N ASP A 286 -32.17 -8.68 -11.98
CA ASP A 286 -32.09 -9.00 -10.54
C ASP A 286 -31.49 -7.85 -9.74
N TYR A 287 -30.45 -7.18 -10.30
CA TYR A 287 -29.83 -6.02 -9.68
C TYR A 287 -30.86 -4.91 -9.44
N ARG A 288 -31.67 -4.59 -10.47
CA ARG A 288 -32.78 -3.64 -10.35
C ARG A 288 -33.76 -4.07 -9.26
N LYS A 289 -34.26 -5.32 -9.33
CA LYS A 289 -35.26 -5.83 -8.38
C LYS A 289 -34.81 -5.77 -6.91
N ILE A 290 -33.54 -6.04 -6.66
CA ILE A 290 -32.98 -6.05 -5.30
C ILE A 290 -32.73 -4.63 -4.76
N ASN A 291 -32.37 -3.69 -5.64
CA ASN A 291 -31.90 -2.36 -5.24
C ASN A 291 -32.90 -1.22 -5.54
N THR A 292 -34.08 -1.52 -6.12
CA THR A 292 -35.16 -0.53 -6.23
C THR A 292 -36.08 -0.72 -5.02
N ILE A 293 -36.20 0.32 -4.20
CA ILE A 293 -37.12 0.40 -3.05
C ILE A 293 -38.53 0.67 -3.54
#